data_23dff02f903a8fd10eb3ac99be63dbbc
#
_entry.id   23dff02f903a8fd10eb3ac99be63dbbc
#
_cell.length_a   1.000
_cell.length_b   1.000
_cell.length_c   1.000
_cell.angle_alpha   90.00
_cell.angle_beta   90.00
_cell.angle_gamma   90.00
#
_symmetry.space_group_name_H-M   'P 1'
#
loop_
_entity.id
_entity.type
_entity.pdbx_description
1 polymer ?
#
loop_
_entity_poly.entity_id
_entity_poly.type
_entity_poly.pdbx_seq_one_letter_code
_entity_poly.pdbx_strand_id
1 'polypeptide(L)'
;MALVTTAQNVLDQDATPITKTSVLKKGAPIRTAQGYIAAASITGGTTGQWYTFVRVPVRARVLGVYCTNPTTTSGAVKAGLYRPNGIAISDAVFATAFVLGAANNRASVDTVRTPVQRKDDLATAFVTAISTAGATGDMEVDIALTIATVIGTPQDVLVEVDYVLPE
;
A
#
# COMPACT_ATOMS: atom_id res chain seq x y z
N MET A 1 10.60 27.64 -26.72
CA MET A 1 9.51 27.16 -25.84
C MET A 1 9.92 27.54 -24.44
N ALA A 2 9.12 28.34 -23.73
CA ALA A 2 9.45 28.74 -22.36
C ALA A 2 9.07 27.61 -21.38
N LEU A 3 9.92 27.32 -20.37
CA LEU A 3 9.62 26.45 -19.31
C LEU A 3 8.47 27.04 -18.45
N VAL A 4 7.37 26.32 -18.34
CA VAL A 4 6.17 26.82 -17.64
C VAL A 4 6.26 26.55 -16.12
N THR A 5 6.90 25.45 -15.73
CA THR A 5 7.03 25.06 -14.32
C THR A 5 8.33 24.29 -14.12
N THR A 6 9.05 24.61 -13.05
CA THR A 6 10.22 23.85 -12.60
C THR A 6 9.83 23.08 -11.33
N ALA A 7 10.24 21.83 -11.24
CA ALA A 7 9.99 21.02 -10.04
C ALA A 7 10.73 21.62 -8.83
N GLN A 8 10.09 21.63 -7.66
CA GLN A 8 10.65 22.25 -6.44
C GLN A 8 12.03 21.70 -6.08
N ASN A 9 12.27 20.41 -6.30
CA ASN A 9 13.58 19.80 -6.03
C ASN A 9 14.70 20.36 -6.90
N VAL A 10 14.40 20.86 -8.11
CA VAL A 10 15.37 21.53 -8.97
C VAL A 10 15.61 22.95 -8.49
N LEU A 11 14.54 23.69 -8.16
CA LEU A 11 14.64 25.03 -7.59
C LEU A 11 15.44 25.05 -6.29
N ASP A 12 15.23 24.05 -5.41
CA ASP A 12 15.95 23.93 -4.15
C ASP A 12 17.44 23.66 -4.35
N GLN A 13 17.83 22.99 -5.46
CA GLN A 13 19.23 22.73 -5.78
C GLN A 13 19.92 23.96 -6.40
N ASP A 14 19.17 24.78 -7.12
CA ASP A 14 19.68 26.02 -7.74
C ASP A 14 19.70 27.21 -6.76
N ALA A 15 19.12 27.06 -5.58
CA ALA A 15 19.10 28.12 -4.56
C ALA A 15 20.49 28.43 -4.01
N THR A 16 20.72 29.71 -3.68
CA THR A 16 21.96 30.16 -3.04
C THR A 16 21.62 30.89 -1.73
N PRO A 17 21.88 30.34 -0.53
CA PRO A 17 22.53 29.04 -0.29
C PRO A 17 21.67 27.85 -0.71
N ILE A 18 22.31 26.73 -1.04
CA ILE A 18 21.61 25.51 -1.48
C ILE A 18 20.68 25.03 -0.39
N THR A 19 19.40 24.89 -0.74
CA THR A 19 18.38 24.31 0.15
C THR A 19 18.41 22.79 0.06
N LYS A 20 18.54 22.11 1.18
CA LYS A 20 18.52 20.64 1.22
C LYS A 20 17.13 20.13 0.84
N THR A 21 17.05 19.47 -0.30
CA THR A 21 15.80 18.78 -0.71
C THR A 21 15.60 17.55 0.13
N SER A 22 14.37 17.34 0.59
CA SER A 22 13.98 16.12 1.31
C SER A 22 14.37 14.86 0.53
N VAL A 23 14.82 13.83 1.22
CA VAL A 23 15.15 12.51 0.64
C VAL A 23 13.99 11.95 -0.18
N LEU A 24 12.76 12.17 0.27
CA LEU A 24 11.56 11.74 -0.46
C LEU A 24 11.41 12.44 -1.83
N LYS A 25 11.89 13.67 -1.95
CA LYS A 25 11.91 14.41 -3.22
C LYS A 25 13.10 14.03 -4.11
N LYS A 26 14.23 13.65 -3.51
CA LYS A 26 15.46 13.25 -4.21
C LYS A 26 15.47 11.81 -4.71
N GLY A 27 14.41 11.04 -4.45
CA GLY A 27 14.35 9.64 -4.82
C GLY A 27 15.12 8.76 -3.85
N ALA A 28 14.68 8.70 -2.60
CA ALA A 28 15.18 7.72 -1.63
C ALA A 28 15.12 6.29 -2.22
N PRO A 29 16.03 5.39 -1.82
CA PRO A 29 16.05 4.02 -2.33
C PRO A 29 14.67 3.37 -2.19
N ILE A 30 14.14 2.86 -3.30
CA ILE A 30 12.91 2.09 -3.29
C ILE A 30 13.22 0.75 -2.66
N ARG A 31 12.40 0.35 -1.70
CA ARG A 31 12.39 -0.98 -1.08
C ARG A 31 11.14 -1.70 -1.53
N THR A 32 11.26 -2.97 -1.80
CA THR A 32 10.12 -3.85 -2.09
C THR A 32 10.01 -4.87 -0.98
N ALA A 33 8.84 -4.94 -0.35
CA ALA A 33 8.48 -6.00 0.57
C ALA A 33 7.45 -6.90 -0.10
N GLN A 34 7.58 -8.21 0.12
CA GLN A 34 6.72 -9.21 -0.50
C GLN A 34 6.12 -10.13 0.55
N GLY A 35 4.88 -10.50 0.35
CA GLY A 35 4.18 -11.50 1.14
C GLY A 35 3.42 -12.47 0.25
N TYR A 36 3.50 -13.76 0.57
CA TYR A 36 2.87 -14.82 -0.18
C TYR A 36 1.96 -15.65 0.73
N ILE A 37 0.77 -15.96 0.24
CA ILE A 37 -0.16 -16.88 0.90
C ILE A 37 -0.59 -17.94 -0.11
N ALA A 38 -0.42 -19.22 0.29
CA ALA A 38 -0.77 -20.35 -0.55
C ALA A 38 -2.30 -20.51 -0.69
N ALA A 39 -2.73 -21.03 -1.82
CA ALA A 39 -4.13 -21.28 -2.17
C ALA A 39 -4.93 -22.02 -1.08
N ALA A 40 -4.32 -23.03 -0.46
CA ALA A 40 -4.95 -23.79 0.62
C ALA A 40 -5.38 -22.92 1.81
N SER A 41 -4.70 -21.80 2.05
CA SER A 41 -5.00 -20.88 3.14
C SER A 41 -6.09 -19.85 2.82
N ILE A 42 -6.38 -19.63 1.53
CA ILE A 42 -7.38 -18.64 1.05
C ILE A 42 -8.66 -19.33 0.56
N THR A 43 -8.71 -20.66 0.60
CA THR A 43 -9.83 -21.45 0.10
C THR A 43 -11.12 -21.17 0.87
N GLY A 44 -12.19 -20.80 0.15
CA GLY A 44 -13.53 -20.67 0.72
C GLY A 44 -13.69 -19.57 1.75
N GLY A 45 -12.84 -18.54 1.71
CA GLY A 45 -12.87 -17.46 2.67
C GLY A 45 -14.21 -16.75 2.74
N THR A 46 -14.68 -16.50 3.97
CA THR A 46 -15.90 -15.75 4.24
C THR A 46 -15.68 -14.25 4.05
N THR A 47 -16.68 -13.54 3.57
CA THR A 47 -16.66 -12.07 3.52
C THR A 47 -16.27 -11.47 4.87
N GLY A 48 -15.31 -10.54 4.86
CA GLY A 48 -14.74 -9.93 6.06
C GLY A 48 -13.51 -10.65 6.62
N GLN A 49 -13.19 -11.86 6.17
CA GLN A 49 -11.94 -12.53 6.54
C GLN A 49 -10.77 -11.79 5.89
N TRP A 50 -9.70 -11.62 6.64
CA TRP A 50 -8.54 -10.86 6.20
C TRP A 50 -7.25 -11.68 6.32
N TYR A 51 -6.28 -11.34 5.50
CA TYR A 51 -4.99 -12.00 5.38
C TYR A 51 -3.89 -10.94 5.35
N THR A 52 -2.97 -11.00 6.30
CA THR A 52 -1.79 -10.11 6.34
C THR A 52 -0.72 -10.64 5.39
N PHE A 53 -0.20 -9.75 4.57
CA PHE A 53 0.85 -10.07 3.60
C PHE A 53 2.19 -9.42 3.95
N VAL A 54 2.19 -8.14 4.22
CA VAL A 54 3.42 -7.35 4.33
C VAL A 54 3.34 -6.44 5.53
N ARG A 55 4.42 -6.40 6.30
CA ARG A 55 4.60 -5.43 7.39
C ARG A 55 5.56 -4.33 6.95
N VAL A 56 5.17 -3.08 7.13
CA VAL A 56 5.96 -1.90 6.78
C VAL A 56 5.99 -0.90 7.94
N PRO A 57 7.06 -0.11 8.07
CA PRO A 57 7.08 0.98 9.03
C PRO A 57 5.93 1.98 8.78
N VAL A 58 5.29 2.46 9.83
CA VAL A 58 4.19 3.44 9.72
C VAL A 58 4.63 4.75 9.05
N ARG A 59 5.92 5.08 9.13
CA ARG A 59 6.52 6.22 8.43
C ARG A 59 6.94 5.93 6.99
N ALA A 60 6.70 4.72 6.50
CA ALA A 60 6.95 4.41 5.10
C ALA A 60 6.02 5.21 4.19
N ARG A 61 6.57 5.78 3.14
CA ARG A 61 5.79 6.27 2.01
C ARG A 61 5.61 5.15 1.02
N VAL A 62 4.40 4.63 0.92
CA VAL A 62 4.06 3.56 -0.02
C VAL A 62 3.87 4.14 -1.41
N LEU A 63 4.66 3.66 -2.37
CA LEU A 63 4.61 4.07 -3.77
C LEU A 63 3.56 3.30 -4.55
N GLY A 64 3.40 2.01 -4.23
CA GLY A 64 2.40 1.15 -4.84
C GLY A 64 2.19 -0.14 -4.06
N VAL A 65 1.01 -0.71 -4.19
CA VAL A 65 0.65 -2.05 -3.73
C VAL A 65 0.21 -2.84 -4.95
N TYR A 66 0.79 -4.00 -5.13
CA TYR A 66 0.54 -4.86 -6.29
C TYR A 66 0.14 -6.24 -5.83
N CYS A 67 -0.71 -6.88 -6.61
CA CYS A 67 -1.13 -8.24 -6.39
C CYS A 67 -0.89 -9.08 -7.64
N THR A 68 -0.38 -10.29 -7.43
CA THR A 68 -0.22 -11.30 -8.48
C THR A 68 -0.90 -12.58 -8.01
N ASN A 69 -1.72 -13.16 -8.86
CA ASN A 69 -2.38 -14.44 -8.64
C ASN A 69 -2.32 -15.31 -9.90
N PRO A 70 -2.20 -16.65 -9.77
CA PRO A 70 -1.97 -17.53 -10.93
C PRO A 70 -3.20 -17.77 -11.79
N THR A 71 -4.39 -17.61 -11.24
CA THR A 71 -5.66 -17.90 -11.94
C THR A 71 -6.67 -16.79 -11.75
N THR A 72 -7.57 -16.63 -12.71
CA THR A 72 -8.70 -15.71 -12.57
C THR A 72 -9.74 -16.26 -11.62
N THR A 73 -10.34 -15.39 -10.80
CA THR A 73 -11.47 -15.73 -9.95
C THR A 73 -12.54 -14.65 -10.00
N SER A 74 -13.76 -14.99 -9.63
CA SER A 74 -14.85 -14.04 -9.50
C SER A 74 -14.85 -13.26 -8.18
N GLY A 75 -13.96 -13.62 -7.25
CA GLY A 75 -13.88 -12.95 -5.96
C GLY A 75 -13.26 -11.58 -6.01
N ALA A 76 -13.64 -10.73 -5.06
CA ALA A 76 -13.04 -9.42 -4.87
C ALA A 76 -12.48 -9.28 -3.45
N VAL A 77 -11.40 -8.50 -3.35
CA VAL A 77 -10.74 -8.18 -2.08
C VAL A 77 -10.67 -6.67 -1.88
N LYS A 78 -10.70 -6.26 -0.63
CA LYS A 78 -10.27 -4.91 -0.22
C LYS A 78 -8.79 -4.98 0.12
N ALA A 79 -8.09 -3.87 -0.03
CA ALA A 79 -6.71 -3.76 0.43
C ALA A 79 -6.59 -2.61 1.42
N GLY A 80 -6.08 -2.91 2.60
CA GLY A 80 -6.08 -1.98 3.71
C GLY A 80 -4.91 -2.09 4.67
N LEU A 81 -4.99 -1.28 5.73
CA LEU A 81 -4.02 -1.19 6.81
C LEU A 81 -4.59 -1.81 8.08
N TYR A 82 -3.76 -2.59 8.74
CA TYR A 82 -4.06 -3.25 10.00
C TYR A 82 -2.93 -3.02 11.01
N ARG A 83 -3.26 -3.04 12.28
CA ARG A 83 -2.26 -3.10 13.34
C ARG A 83 -1.62 -4.49 13.39
N PRO A 84 -0.38 -4.61 13.91
CA PRO A 84 0.26 -5.92 14.10
C PRO A 84 -0.55 -6.91 14.96
N ASN A 85 -1.47 -6.41 15.77
CA ASN A 85 -2.39 -7.23 16.58
C ASN A 85 -3.69 -7.63 15.86
N GLY A 86 -3.82 -7.30 14.57
CA GLY A 86 -4.96 -7.67 13.73
C GLY A 86 -6.15 -6.70 13.77
N ILE A 87 -6.07 -5.61 14.52
CA ILE A 87 -7.13 -4.58 14.51
C ILE A 87 -7.03 -3.78 13.22
N ALA A 88 -8.15 -3.65 12.50
CA ALA A 88 -8.20 -2.85 11.29
C ALA A 88 -8.01 -1.36 11.62
N ILE A 89 -7.06 -0.71 10.94
CA ILE A 89 -6.96 0.74 10.89
C ILE A 89 -7.96 1.27 9.85
N SER A 90 -7.90 0.70 8.65
CA SER A 90 -8.90 0.86 7.60
C SER A 90 -8.72 -0.25 6.58
N ASP A 91 -9.74 -1.03 6.33
CA ASP A 91 -9.69 -2.24 5.49
C ASP A 91 -9.67 -1.95 3.98
N ALA A 92 -9.79 -0.68 3.57
CA ALA A 92 -9.98 -0.30 2.18
C ALA A 92 -9.20 0.94 1.73
N VAL A 93 -8.07 1.27 2.37
CA VAL A 93 -7.29 2.48 2.03
C VAL A 93 -6.64 2.42 0.66
N PHE A 94 -6.31 1.23 0.16
CA PHE A 94 -5.71 1.03 -1.16
C PHE A 94 -6.76 0.62 -2.20
N ALA A 95 -7.70 -0.25 -1.82
CA ALA A 95 -8.78 -0.68 -2.70
C ALA A 95 -10.05 -1.03 -1.91
N THR A 96 -11.20 -0.64 -2.42
CA THR A 96 -12.53 -0.99 -1.87
C THR A 96 -13.07 -2.30 -2.44
N ALA A 97 -12.72 -2.61 -3.70
CA ALA A 97 -13.08 -3.86 -4.37
C ALA A 97 -12.09 -4.08 -5.52
N PHE A 98 -11.11 -4.95 -5.31
CA PHE A 98 -10.16 -5.35 -6.33
C PHE A 98 -10.46 -6.79 -6.72
N VAL A 99 -10.79 -7.02 -7.99
CA VAL A 99 -11.02 -8.37 -8.51
C VAL A 99 -9.67 -9.03 -8.73
N LEU A 100 -9.47 -10.22 -8.19
CA LEU A 100 -8.31 -11.05 -8.45
C LEU A 100 -8.44 -11.60 -9.88
N GLY A 101 -8.08 -10.74 -10.84
CA GLY A 101 -8.42 -10.86 -12.26
C GLY A 101 -7.44 -11.71 -13.05
N ALA A 102 -6.75 -11.11 -14.03
CA ALA A 102 -5.94 -11.84 -14.99
C ALA A 102 -4.79 -12.61 -14.34
N ALA A 103 -4.70 -13.89 -14.67
CA ALA A 103 -3.66 -14.80 -14.22
C ALA A 103 -2.26 -14.25 -14.50
N ASN A 104 -1.35 -14.41 -13.53
CA ASN A 104 0.08 -14.08 -13.60
C ASN A 104 0.42 -12.61 -13.94
N ASN A 105 -0.52 -11.70 -13.81
CA ASN A 105 -0.27 -10.28 -14.00
C ASN A 105 -0.04 -9.57 -12.64
N ARG A 106 1.05 -8.85 -12.54
CA ARG A 106 1.30 -7.91 -11.45
C ARG A 106 0.38 -6.71 -11.63
N ALA A 107 -0.75 -6.72 -10.96
CA ALA A 107 -1.77 -5.67 -11.06
C ALA A 107 -1.70 -4.70 -9.88
N SER A 108 -1.84 -3.40 -10.14
CA SER A 108 -1.93 -2.41 -9.06
C SER A 108 -3.24 -2.54 -8.32
N VAL A 109 -3.15 -2.76 -7.01
CA VAL A 109 -4.30 -2.78 -6.10
C VAL A 109 -4.60 -1.37 -5.57
N ASP A 110 -3.67 -0.44 -5.69
CA ASP A 110 -3.77 0.92 -5.18
C ASP A 110 -4.64 1.80 -6.09
N THR A 111 -5.93 1.69 -5.95
CA THR A 111 -6.94 2.35 -6.80
C THR A 111 -7.67 3.51 -6.11
N VAL A 112 -7.55 3.64 -4.79
CA VAL A 112 -8.35 4.58 -3.98
C VAL A 112 -7.56 5.79 -3.51
N ARG A 113 -6.26 5.65 -3.23
CA ARG A 113 -5.47 6.74 -2.68
C ARG A 113 -5.40 7.94 -3.63
N THR A 114 -5.61 9.12 -3.06
CA THR A 114 -5.44 10.39 -3.78
C THR A 114 -3.95 10.69 -4.06
N PRO A 115 -3.62 11.56 -5.03
CA PRO A 115 -2.25 12.00 -5.25
C PRO A 115 -1.57 12.60 -4.01
N VAL A 116 -2.35 13.24 -3.12
CA VAL A 116 -1.84 13.79 -1.85
C VAL A 116 -1.41 12.65 -0.92
N GLN A 117 -2.27 11.67 -0.70
CA GLN A 117 -1.97 10.50 0.14
C GLN A 117 -0.78 9.69 -0.37
N ARG A 118 -0.54 9.68 -1.68
CA ARG A 118 0.62 9.00 -2.28
C ARG A 118 1.95 9.75 -2.06
N LYS A 119 1.90 11.05 -1.77
CA LYS A 119 3.10 11.84 -1.46
C LYS A 119 3.57 11.67 -0.02
N ASP A 120 2.65 11.40 0.90
CA ASP A 120 2.89 11.39 2.32
C ASP A 120 3.23 9.99 2.81
N ASP A 121 3.85 9.89 3.97
CA ASP A 121 4.00 8.62 4.69
C ASP A 121 2.64 8.14 5.22
N LEU A 122 2.55 6.86 5.62
CA LEU A 122 1.29 6.28 6.07
C LEU A 122 0.75 6.97 7.33
N ALA A 123 1.63 7.39 8.24
CA ALA A 123 1.21 8.08 9.46
C ALA A 123 0.53 9.41 9.15
N THR A 124 1.05 10.17 8.20
CA THR A 124 0.48 11.45 7.76
C THR A 124 -0.75 11.26 6.89
N ALA A 125 -0.67 10.37 5.89
CA ALA A 125 -1.74 10.13 4.94
C ALA A 125 -3.03 9.60 5.60
N PHE A 126 -2.91 8.83 6.67
CA PHE A 126 -4.01 8.16 7.36
C PHE A 126 -4.11 8.50 8.84
N VAL A 127 -3.64 9.69 9.25
CA VAL A 127 -3.57 10.13 10.65
C VAL A 127 -4.88 9.94 11.41
N THR A 128 -6.02 10.28 10.82
CA THR A 128 -7.33 10.12 11.46
C THR A 128 -7.68 8.65 11.67
N ALA A 129 -7.48 7.80 10.66
CA ALA A 129 -7.78 6.38 10.76
C ALA A 129 -6.87 5.69 11.79
N ILE A 130 -5.57 6.03 11.79
CA ILE A 130 -4.57 5.54 12.75
C ILE A 130 -4.94 5.95 14.17
N SER A 131 -5.32 7.20 14.39
CA SER A 131 -5.77 7.71 15.69
C SER A 131 -7.05 7.01 16.16
N THR A 132 -8.05 6.89 15.28
CA THR A 132 -9.33 6.22 15.60
C THR A 132 -9.13 4.75 15.98
N ALA A 133 -8.20 4.06 15.31
CA ALA A 133 -7.86 2.67 15.63
C ALA A 133 -6.96 2.51 16.87
N GLY A 134 -6.58 3.61 17.53
CA GLY A 134 -5.67 3.59 18.68
C GLY A 134 -4.24 3.17 18.33
N ALA A 135 -3.83 3.34 17.07
CA ALA A 135 -2.55 2.91 16.52
C ALA A 135 -1.47 4.00 16.51
N THR A 136 -1.69 5.13 17.19
CA THR A 136 -0.80 6.31 17.16
C THR A 136 0.62 6.00 17.68
N GLY A 137 0.76 4.99 18.56
CA GLY A 137 2.05 4.53 19.09
C GLY A 137 2.68 3.39 18.28
N ASP A 138 2.00 2.86 17.27
CA ASP A 138 2.52 1.75 16.48
C ASP A 138 3.66 2.25 15.58
N MET A 139 4.76 1.49 15.57
CA MET A 139 5.91 1.78 14.71
C MET A 139 5.79 1.12 13.35
N GLU A 140 4.94 0.10 13.24
CA GLU A 140 4.71 -0.72 12.06
C GLU A 140 3.22 -0.93 11.83
N VAL A 141 2.86 -1.16 10.59
CA VAL A 141 1.51 -1.51 10.16
C VAL A 141 1.56 -2.65 9.16
N ASP A 142 0.52 -3.45 9.16
CA ASP A 142 0.37 -4.56 8.23
C ASP A 142 -0.50 -4.13 7.04
N ILE A 143 -0.05 -4.47 5.84
CA ILE A 143 -0.86 -4.37 4.62
C ILE A 143 -1.52 -5.72 4.41
N ALA A 144 -2.85 -5.72 4.39
CA ALA A 144 -3.66 -6.92 4.33
C ALA A 144 -4.71 -6.84 3.21
N LEU A 145 -5.10 -8.01 2.72
CA LEU A 145 -6.27 -8.18 1.86
C LEU A 145 -7.43 -8.73 2.68
N THR A 146 -8.59 -8.11 2.53
CA THR A 146 -9.84 -8.53 3.17
C THR A 146 -10.81 -9.02 2.10
N ILE A 147 -11.42 -10.18 2.30
CA ILE A 147 -12.38 -10.72 1.35
C ILE A 147 -13.63 -9.82 1.33
N ALA A 148 -13.88 -9.19 0.19
CA ALA A 148 -15.07 -8.39 -0.06
C ALA A 148 -16.20 -9.24 -0.66
N THR A 149 -15.85 -10.16 -1.56
CA THR A 149 -16.76 -11.15 -2.14
C THR A 149 -16.05 -12.48 -2.15
N VAL A 150 -16.76 -13.55 -1.82
CA VAL A 150 -16.22 -14.91 -1.70
C VAL A 150 -15.38 -15.27 -2.93
N ILE A 151 -14.17 -15.77 -2.68
CA ILE A 151 -13.27 -16.24 -3.71
C ILE A 151 -13.67 -17.66 -4.09
N GLY A 152 -14.21 -17.82 -5.31
CA GLY A 152 -14.75 -19.09 -5.76
C GLY A 152 -13.73 -20.18 -6.05
N THR A 153 -12.50 -19.80 -6.37
CA THR A 153 -11.41 -20.73 -6.68
C THR A 153 -10.23 -20.46 -5.76
N PRO A 154 -9.66 -21.49 -5.11
CA PRO A 154 -8.44 -21.34 -4.30
C PRO A 154 -7.31 -20.74 -5.14
N GLN A 155 -6.59 -19.78 -4.56
CA GLN A 155 -5.53 -19.08 -5.27
C GLN A 155 -4.31 -18.85 -4.40
N ASP A 156 -3.16 -19.06 -5.01
CA ASP A 156 -1.92 -18.47 -4.50
C ASP A 156 -1.98 -16.96 -4.72
N VAL A 157 -1.65 -16.20 -3.71
CA VAL A 157 -1.63 -14.73 -3.80
C VAL A 157 -0.29 -14.20 -3.33
N LEU A 158 0.38 -13.44 -4.19
CA LEU A 158 1.56 -12.66 -3.88
C LEU A 158 1.16 -11.19 -3.81
N VAL A 159 1.51 -10.52 -2.72
CA VAL A 159 1.40 -9.06 -2.60
C VAL A 159 2.78 -8.45 -2.50
N GLU A 160 3.03 -7.45 -3.30
CA GLU A 160 4.27 -6.67 -3.32
C GLU A 160 3.95 -5.24 -2.95
N VAL A 161 4.77 -4.65 -2.12
CA VAL A 161 4.66 -3.27 -1.67
C VAL A 161 5.94 -2.53 -1.96
N ASP A 162 5.89 -1.57 -2.85
CA ASP A 162 7.01 -0.67 -3.11
C ASP A 162 6.89 0.56 -2.19
N TYR A 163 7.94 0.85 -1.44
CA TYR A 163 7.95 1.96 -0.50
C TYR A 163 9.33 2.59 -0.34
N VAL A 164 9.36 3.79 0.20
CA VAL A 164 10.58 4.49 0.61
C VAL A 164 10.47 4.87 2.09
N LEU A 165 11.60 4.87 2.79
CA LEU A 165 11.66 5.37 4.16
C LEU A 165 12.15 6.81 4.14
N PRO A 166 11.53 7.72 4.90
CA PRO A 166 12.14 9.01 5.20
C PRO A 166 13.39 8.77 6.07
N GLU A 167 14.43 9.53 5.79
CA GLU A 167 15.60 9.63 6.69
C GLU A 167 15.26 10.43 7.94
#